data_84b1c80e1c2a29732eee17648128bb21
#
_entry.id   84b1c80e1c2a29732eee17648128bb21
#
_cell.length_a   1.000
_cell.length_b   1.000
_cell.length_c   1.000
_cell.angle_alpha   90.00
_cell.angle_beta   90.00
_cell.angle_gamma   90.00
#
_symmetry.space_group_name_H-M   'P 1'
#
loop_
_entity.id
_entity.type
_entity.pdbx_description
1 polymer ?
#
loop_
_entity_poly.entity_id
_entity_poly.type
_entity_poly.pdbx_seq_one_letter_code
_entity_poly.pdbx_strand_id
1 'polypeptide(L)'
;HRQFASNPLLLTIMLMTYTSYGEVPAKRHIFYAKAYETMARLHDASKGAYVRPMHTNLSPEEFAVFFAEFCARTYKAELLEFDERNFTEYMEKVIHHQHIKIDATSRDFLLDLTDNLCIMYKEGDKYYFIHRSFQEYFCAVFFSNQMDDQLERIGDFFENQKTRIKSDRTFDMLYDMIPSRIDRYIFLPFLKRLWEHCDSKDGYLTFLNEMYPTIFAQEGGPGEAYENVPESYLYNFIVNEIAHRHNGE
;
A
#
# COMPACT_ATOMS: atom_id res chain seq x y z
N HIS A 1 -13.27 6.43 -7.03
CA HIS A 1 -14.23 5.78 -6.12
C HIS A 1 -15.16 4.73 -6.78
N ARG A 2 -15.33 4.70 -8.13
CA ARG A 2 -16.18 3.68 -8.76
C ARG A 2 -15.74 2.23 -8.46
N GLN A 3 -14.44 1.98 -8.35
CA GLN A 3 -13.91 0.65 -8.00
C GLN A 3 -14.26 0.23 -6.55
N PHE A 4 -14.38 1.19 -5.62
CA PHE A 4 -14.82 0.91 -4.25
C PHE A 4 -16.32 0.53 -4.20
N ALA A 5 -17.14 1.19 -4.99
CA ALA A 5 -18.58 0.94 -5.03
C ALA A 5 -18.94 -0.43 -5.67
N SER A 6 -18.02 -1.06 -6.40
CA SER A 6 -18.24 -2.40 -6.96
C SER A 6 -17.99 -3.54 -5.95
N ASN A 7 -17.32 -3.25 -4.84
CA ASN A 7 -17.11 -4.22 -3.75
C ASN A 7 -18.05 -3.87 -2.58
N PRO A 8 -19.02 -4.74 -2.22
CA PRO A 8 -20.00 -4.47 -1.16
C PRO A 8 -19.39 -4.12 0.18
N LEU A 9 -18.28 -4.76 0.54
CA LEU A 9 -17.57 -4.51 1.78
C LEU A 9 -16.93 -3.11 1.80
N LEU A 10 -16.20 -2.75 0.75
CA LEU A 10 -15.60 -1.42 0.63
C LEU A 10 -16.68 -0.34 0.56
N LEU A 11 -17.82 -0.61 -0.08
CA LEU A 11 -18.98 0.29 -0.07
C LEU A 11 -19.52 0.49 1.34
N THR A 12 -19.63 -0.57 2.14
CA THR A 12 -20.05 -0.48 3.54
C THR A 12 -19.09 0.38 4.35
N ILE A 13 -17.80 0.16 4.22
CA ILE A 13 -16.76 0.99 4.87
C ILE A 13 -16.85 2.45 4.42
N MET A 14 -17.09 2.69 3.12
CA MET A 14 -17.33 4.04 2.60
C MET A 14 -18.53 4.71 3.25
N LEU A 15 -19.66 4.02 3.36
CA LEU A 15 -20.87 4.54 4.00
C LEU A 15 -20.64 4.84 5.49
N MET A 16 -19.95 3.94 6.20
CA MET A 16 -19.57 4.15 7.59
C MET A 16 -18.65 5.37 7.76
N THR A 17 -17.65 5.52 6.88
CA THR A 17 -16.75 6.68 6.87
C THR A 17 -17.52 7.96 6.57
N TYR A 18 -18.40 7.94 5.57
CA TYR A 18 -19.27 9.08 5.26
C TYR A 18 -20.17 9.47 6.44
N THR A 19 -20.78 8.49 7.09
CA THR A 19 -21.62 8.73 8.27
C THR A 19 -20.83 9.38 9.43
N SER A 20 -19.57 8.98 9.60
CA SER A 20 -18.72 9.47 10.68
C SER A 20 -18.12 10.86 10.40
N TYR A 21 -17.80 11.18 9.14
CA TYR A 21 -17.06 12.41 8.77
C TYR A 21 -17.83 13.37 7.86
N GLY A 22 -18.99 12.96 7.32
CA GLY A 22 -19.81 13.79 6.42
C GLY A 22 -19.28 13.85 4.98
N GLU A 23 -18.13 13.24 4.68
CA GLU A 23 -17.51 13.21 3.35
C GLU A 23 -16.73 11.93 3.11
N VAL A 24 -16.52 11.58 1.84
CA VAL A 24 -15.58 10.54 1.42
C VAL A 24 -14.34 11.21 0.83
N PRO A 25 -13.16 11.07 1.44
CA PRO A 25 -11.95 11.71 0.96
C PRO A 25 -11.61 11.30 -0.47
N ALA A 26 -11.14 12.26 -1.29
CA ALA A 26 -10.72 12.00 -2.66
C ALA A 26 -9.45 11.15 -2.73
N LYS A 27 -8.49 11.42 -1.84
CA LYS A 27 -7.22 10.67 -1.76
C LYS A 27 -7.41 9.34 -1.04
N ARG A 28 -6.90 8.26 -1.62
CA ARG A 28 -7.06 6.89 -1.09
C ARG A 28 -6.47 6.72 0.30
N HIS A 29 -5.26 7.21 0.55
CA HIS A 29 -4.62 7.08 1.86
C HIS A 29 -5.42 7.78 2.96
N ILE A 30 -6.04 8.94 2.69
CA ILE A 30 -6.90 9.63 3.66
C ILE A 30 -8.17 8.81 3.91
N PHE A 31 -8.74 8.22 2.85
CA PHE A 31 -9.89 7.32 2.99
C PHE A 31 -9.58 6.13 3.91
N TYR A 32 -8.45 5.42 3.70
CA TYR A 32 -8.09 4.27 4.54
C TYR A 32 -7.73 4.68 5.97
N ALA A 33 -7.12 5.86 6.18
CA ALA A 33 -6.89 6.40 7.52
C ALA A 33 -8.22 6.59 8.27
N LYS A 34 -9.17 7.30 7.65
CA LYS A 34 -10.51 7.53 8.24
C LYS A 34 -11.32 6.23 8.38
N ALA A 35 -11.17 5.29 7.46
CA ALA A 35 -11.80 3.97 7.54
C ALA A 35 -11.28 3.20 8.77
N TYR A 36 -9.96 3.17 8.97
CA TYR A 36 -9.34 2.56 10.13
C TYR A 36 -9.82 3.19 11.44
N GLU A 37 -9.78 4.52 11.54
CA GLU A 37 -10.30 5.23 12.72
C GLU A 37 -11.78 4.91 12.98
N THR A 38 -12.59 4.84 11.92
CA THR A 38 -14.01 4.50 12.02
C THR A 38 -14.19 3.09 12.54
N MET A 39 -13.45 2.12 12.01
CA MET A 39 -13.50 0.72 12.45
C MET A 39 -13.05 0.58 13.92
N ALA A 40 -12.01 1.31 14.32
CA ALA A 40 -11.54 1.32 15.70
C ALA A 40 -12.55 1.94 16.68
N ARG A 41 -13.31 2.97 16.25
CA ARG A 41 -14.29 3.68 17.10
C ARG A 41 -15.69 3.07 17.07
N LEU A 42 -16.15 2.53 15.95
CA LEU A 42 -17.53 2.05 15.79
C LEU A 42 -17.83 0.77 16.53
N HIS A 43 -16.82 -0.01 16.87
CA HIS A 43 -17.00 -1.11 17.81
C HIS A 43 -17.47 -0.60 19.18
N ASP A 44 -17.17 0.65 19.49
CA ASP A 44 -17.57 1.29 20.76
C ASP A 44 -18.98 1.87 20.71
N ALA A 45 -19.42 2.42 19.57
CA ALA A 45 -20.66 3.21 19.49
C ALA A 45 -21.92 2.37 19.25
N SER A 46 -21.83 1.18 18.64
CA SER A 46 -23.01 0.37 18.28
C SER A 46 -23.66 -0.39 19.45
N LYS A 47 -23.00 -0.46 20.61
CA LYS A 47 -23.45 -1.25 21.78
C LYS A 47 -23.61 -0.43 23.07
N GLY A 48 -23.77 0.89 22.99
CA GLY A 48 -24.07 1.78 24.14
C GLY A 48 -22.98 1.77 25.20
N ALA A 49 -22.16 2.79 25.27
CA ALA A 49 -21.19 3.15 26.35
C ALA A 49 -20.19 2.05 26.82
N TYR A 50 -20.21 0.85 26.25
CA TYR A 50 -19.25 -0.20 26.59
C TYR A 50 -18.14 -0.23 25.54
N VAL A 51 -17.02 0.39 25.87
CA VAL A 51 -15.76 0.28 25.11
C VAL A 51 -15.20 -1.12 25.36
N ARG A 52 -15.10 -1.93 24.32
CA ARG A 52 -14.41 -3.21 24.41
C ARG A 52 -12.91 -2.91 24.41
N PRO A 53 -12.16 -3.16 25.48
CA PRO A 53 -10.72 -2.91 25.46
C PRO A 53 -10.06 -3.79 24.39
N MET A 54 -9.06 -3.24 23.73
CA MET A 54 -8.19 -4.02 22.84
C MET A 54 -7.52 -5.14 23.63
N HIS A 55 -7.39 -6.33 23.07
CA HIS A 55 -6.66 -7.45 23.68
C HIS A 55 -5.19 -7.07 23.92
N THR A 56 -4.61 -6.29 23.03
CA THR A 56 -3.25 -5.76 23.15
C THR A 56 -3.13 -4.65 24.20
N ASN A 57 -4.22 -4.08 24.70
CA ASN A 57 -4.26 -2.85 25.53
C ASN A 57 -3.55 -1.64 24.90
N LEU A 58 -3.32 -1.66 23.58
CA LEU A 58 -2.76 -0.54 22.82
C LEU A 58 -3.86 0.43 22.39
N SER A 59 -3.51 1.72 22.28
CA SER A 59 -4.34 2.66 21.56
C SER A 59 -4.38 2.30 20.05
N PRO A 60 -5.42 2.74 19.30
CA PRO A 60 -5.48 2.52 17.87
C PRO A 60 -4.22 3.03 17.12
N GLU A 61 -3.66 4.13 17.57
CA GLU A 61 -2.45 4.74 16.99
C GLU A 61 -1.21 3.87 17.25
N GLU A 62 -1.03 3.40 18.47
CA GLU A 62 0.06 2.48 18.83
C GLU A 62 -0.08 1.15 18.09
N PHE A 63 -1.29 0.60 18.03
CA PHE A 63 -1.57 -0.63 17.28
C PHE A 63 -1.22 -0.47 15.80
N ALA A 64 -1.56 0.68 15.19
CA ALA A 64 -1.27 0.97 13.79
C ALA A 64 0.23 0.93 13.48
N VAL A 65 1.11 1.30 14.41
CA VAL A 65 2.57 1.23 14.22
C VAL A 65 3.05 -0.21 14.02
N PHE A 66 2.62 -1.12 14.91
CA PHE A 66 2.95 -2.55 14.79
C PHE A 66 2.31 -3.17 13.54
N PHE A 67 1.06 -2.84 13.29
CA PHE A 67 0.33 -3.39 12.15
C PHE A 67 0.90 -2.90 10.81
N ALA A 68 1.36 -1.66 10.73
CA ALA A 68 2.01 -1.13 9.52
C ALA A 68 3.30 -1.90 9.19
N GLU A 69 4.12 -2.21 10.19
CA GLU A 69 5.31 -3.03 9.98
C GLU A 69 4.96 -4.47 9.60
N PHE A 70 3.95 -5.08 10.26
CA PHE A 70 3.44 -6.40 9.89
C PHE A 70 3.01 -6.42 8.42
N CYS A 71 2.21 -5.44 7.99
CA CYS A 71 1.77 -5.31 6.61
C CYS A 71 2.95 -5.15 5.64
N ALA A 72 3.97 -4.34 5.97
CA ALA A 72 5.13 -4.16 5.12
C ALA A 72 5.96 -5.45 4.97
N ARG A 73 6.14 -6.21 6.05
CA ARG A 73 6.88 -7.49 6.02
C ARG A 73 6.15 -8.54 5.21
N THR A 74 4.84 -8.69 5.44
CA THR A 74 4.01 -9.67 4.73
C THR A 74 3.75 -9.26 3.28
N TYR A 75 3.66 -7.96 3.00
CA TYR A 75 3.60 -7.43 1.64
C TYR A 75 4.88 -7.76 0.85
N LYS A 76 6.08 -7.58 1.44
CA LYS A 76 7.35 -7.97 0.81
C LYS A 76 7.44 -9.48 0.54
N ALA A 77 6.83 -10.28 1.41
CA ALA A 77 6.77 -11.74 1.27
C ALA A 77 5.62 -12.23 0.38
N GLU A 78 4.81 -11.33 -0.20
CA GLU A 78 3.64 -11.63 -1.04
C GLU A 78 2.55 -12.46 -0.35
N LEU A 79 2.44 -12.35 0.97
CA LEU A 79 1.48 -13.08 1.77
C LEU A 79 0.20 -12.27 1.94
N LEU A 80 -0.94 -12.84 1.52
CA LEU A 80 -2.29 -12.29 1.69
C LEU A 80 -3.17 -13.18 2.57
N GLU A 81 -2.73 -14.40 2.84
CA GLU A 81 -3.40 -15.37 3.68
C GLU A 81 -2.41 -15.92 4.71
N PHE A 82 -2.90 -16.23 5.90
CA PHE A 82 -2.08 -16.68 7.03
C PHE A 82 -2.74 -17.84 7.74
N ASP A 83 -1.99 -18.88 8.04
CA ASP A 83 -2.31 -19.73 9.16
C ASP A 83 -1.85 -19.08 10.49
N GLU A 84 -2.28 -19.61 11.63
CA GLU A 84 -1.93 -19.05 12.95
C GLU A 84 -0.41 -19.03 13.19
N ARG A 85 0.31 -20.01 12.67
CA ARG A 85 1.77 -20.12 12.79
C ARG A 85 2.47 -19.02 11.99
N ASN A 86 2.08 -18.83 10.73
CA ASN A 86 2.68 -17.81 9.87
C ASN A 86 2.38 -16.41 10.42
N PHE A 87 1.15 -16.16 10.86
CA PHE A 87 0.80 -14.90 11.49
C PHE A 87 1.69 -14.61 12.70
N THR A 88 1.79 -15.61 13.61
CA THR A 88 2.62 -15.51 14.83
C THR A 88 4.08 -15.22 14.47
N GLU A 89 4.67 -15.95 13.53
CA GLU A 89 6.07 -15.76 13.11
C GLU A 89 6.35 -14.33 12.65
N TYR A 90 5.47 -13.76 11.81
CA TYR A 90 5.66 -12.38 11.32
C TYR A 90 5.39 -11.34 12.40
N MET A 91 4.37 -11.53 13.23
CA MET A 91 4.03 -10.59 14.29
C MET A 91 5.08 -10.57 15.41
N GLU A 92 5.65 -11.71 15.78
CA GLU A 92 6.76 -11.76 16.74
C GLU A 92 8.00 -11.02 16.24
N LYS A 93 8.33 -11.13 14.96
CA LYS A 93 9.41 -10.34 14.35
C LYS A 93 9.15 -8.83 14.47
N VAL A 94 7.89 -8.40 14.34
CA VAL A 94 7.49 -7.00 14.53
C VAL A 94 7.64 -6.59 15.99
N ILE A 95 7.08 -7.35 16.92
CA ILE A 95 7.13 -7.07 18.36
C ILE A 95 8.58 -6.93 18.83
N HIS A 96 9.46 -7.83 18.39
CA HIS A 96 10.88 -7.76 18.72
C HIS A 96 11.62 -6.58 18.09
N HIS A 97 11.23 -6.17 16.89
CA HIS A 97 11.89 -5.07 16.17
C HIS A 97 11.51 -3.69 16.73
N GLN A 98 10.27 -3.52 17.16
CA GLN A 98 9.76 -2.22 17.57
C GLN A 98 10.32 -1.68 18.90
N HIS A 99 11.25 -2.29 19.57
CA HIS A 99 11.89 -1.80 20.82
C HIS A 99 10.94 -1.19 21.87
N ILE A 100 9.63 -1.22 21.63
CA ILE A 100 8.56 -0.78 22.53
C ILE A 100 8.19 -1.96 23.39
N LYS A 101 8.38 -1.84 24.70
CA LYS A 101 7.93 -2.89 25.62
C LYS A 101 6.42 -2.87 25.68
N ILE A 102 5.80 -3.92 25.17
CA ILE A 102 4.37 -4.20 25.29
C ILE A 102 4.19 -5.53 25.99
N ASP A 103 3.06 -5.65 26.68
CA ASP A 103 2.67 -6.91 27.35
C ASP A 103 1.67 -7.69 26.49
N ALA A 104 1.68 -7.44 25.17
CA ALA A 104 0.80 -8.09 24.21
C ALA A 104 1.53 -9.19 23.44
N THR A 105 0.82 -10.27 23.17
CA THR A 105 1.28 -11.40 22.38
C THR A 105 0.82 -11.29 20.93
N SER A 106 1.43 -12.05 20.02
CA SER A 106 0.98 -12.17 18.63
C SER A 106 -0.49 -12.58 18.51
N ARG A 107 -0.99 -13.40 19.47
CA ARG A 107 -2.39 -13.80 19.53
C ARG A 107 -3.32 -12.64 19.87
N ASP A 108 -2.92 -11.74 20.76
CA ASP A 108 -3.71 -10.55 21.11
C ASP A 108 -3.87 -9.63 19.88
N PHE A 109 -2.80 -9.46 19.09
CA PHE A 109 -2.90 -8.75 17.81
C PHE A 109 -3.86 -9.43 16.82
N LEU A 110 -3.82 -10.76 16.72
CA LEU A 110 -4.73 -11.49 15.83
C LEU A 110 -6.19 -11.32 16.27
N LEU A 111 -6.48 -11.41 17.56
CA LEU A 111 -7.83 -11.21 18.11
C LEU A 111 -8.30 -9.76 17.87
N ASP A 112 -7.44 -8.77 18.05
CA ASP A 112 -7.80 -7.39 17.76
C ASP A 112 -8.11 -7.18 16.27
N LEU A 113 -7.34 -7.80 15.36
CA LEU A 113 -7.56 -7.71 13.92
C LEU A 113 -8.86 -8.39 13.47
N THR A 114 -9.26 -9.49 14.13
CA THR A 114 -10.46 -10.25 13.75
C THR A 114 -11.71 -9.76 14.48
N ASP A 115 -11.63 -9.50 15.78
CA ASP A 115 -12.80 -9.31 16.64
C ASP A 115 -13.08 -7.84 16.95
N ASN A 116 -12.03 -7.02 17.07
CA ASN A 116 -12.17 -5.61 17.43
C ASN A 116 -12.14 -4.69 16.20
N LEU A 117 -11.15 -4.80 15.35
CA LEU A 117 -10.99 -3.95 14.16
C LEU A 117 -11.69 -4.52 12.93
N CYS A 118 -11.93 -5.83 12.89
CA CYS A 118 -12.52 -6.52 11.75
C CYS A 118 -11.79 -6.25 10.42
N ILE A 119 -10.47 -6.05 10.47
CA ILE A 119 -9.60 -5.85 9.29
C ILE A 119 -9.21 -7.20 8.69
N MET A 120 -9.23 -8.25 9.50
CA MET A 120 -9.04 -9.61 9.07
C MET A 120 -10.25 -10.46 9.44
N TYR A 121 -10.43 -11.58 8.74
CA TYR A 121 -11.45 -12.58 9.07
C TYR A 121 -10.84 -13.97 8.97
N LYS A 122 -11.47 -14.93 9.65
CA LYS A 122 -11.09 -16.33 9.63
C LYS A 122 -12.01 -17.12 8.71
N GLU A 123 -11.40 -17.92 7.81
CA GLU A 123 -12.11 -18.89 6.98
C GLU A 123 -11.37 -20.24 7.03
N GLY A 124 -12.03 -21.27 7.58
CA GLY A 124 -11.39 -22.55 7.87
C GLY A 124 -10.29 -22.38 8.92
N ASP A 125 -9.07 -22.75 8.57
CA ASP A 125 -7.87 -22.67 9.41
C ASP A 125 -6.98 -21.46 9.06
N LYS A 126 -7.44 -20.59 8.13
CA LYS A 126 -6.69 -19.44 7.64
C LYS A 126 -7.34 -18.11 7.99
N TYR A 127 -6.50 -17.08 8.00
CA TYR A 127 -6.87 -15.69 8.20
C TYR A 127 -6.57 -14.88 6.96
N TYR A 128 -7.47 -13.99 6.60
CA TYR A 128 -7.41 -13.17 5.38
C TYR A 128 -7.64 -11.69 5.73
N PHE A 129 -7.00 -10.79 5.00
CA PHE A 129 -7.44 -9.41 5.01
C PHE A 129 -8.86 -9.31 4.43
N ILE A 130 -9.75 -8.52 5.03
CA ILE A 130 -11.08 -8.25 4.48
C ILE A 130 -10.99 -7.66 3.06
N HIS A 131 -9.92 -6.93 2.79
CA HIS A 131 -9.51 -6.50 1.46
C HIS A 131 -8.01 -6.22 1.47
N ARG A 132 -7.29 -6.65 0.41
CA ARG A 132 -5.83 -6.50 0.30
C ARG A 132 -5.35 -5.04 0.41
N SER A 133 -6.20 -4.08 0.02
CA SER A 133 -5.87 -2.66 0.09
C SER A 133 -5.62 -2.13 1.51
N PHE A 134 -6.07 -2.83 2.56
CA PHE A 134 -5.64 -2.51 3.93
C PHE A 134 -4.16 -2.85 4.14
N GLN A 135 -3.71 -4.01 3.64
CA GLN A 135 -2.28 -4.33 3.66
C GLN A 135 -1.47 -3.31 2.86
N GLU A 136 -1.94 -2.95 1.66
CA GLU A 136 -1.30 -1.95 0.80
C GLU A 136 -1.19 -0.59 1.50
N TYR A 137 -2.27 -0.13 2.13
CA TYR A 137 -2.31 1.13 2.86
C TYR A 137 -1.34 1.14 4.04
N PHE A 138 -1.39 0.15 4.93
CA PHE A 138 -0.51 0.09 6.09
C PHE A 138 0.96 -0.12 5.69
N CYS A 139 1.21 -0.83 4.60
CA CYS A 139 2.55 -0.92 4.00
C CYS A 139 3.05 0.45 3.55
N ALA A 140 2.21 1.24 2.87
CA ALA A 140 2.55 2.62 2.48
C ALA A 140 2.79 3.52 3.71
N VAL A 141 2.00 3.38 4.77
CA VAL A 141 2.23 4.07 6.06
C VAL A 141 3.58 3.70 6.64
N PHE A 142 3.93 2.41 6.66
CA PHE A 142 5.25 1.98 7.15
C PHE A 142 6.39 2.60 6.33
N PHE A 143 6.30 2.56 5.00
CA PHE A 143 7.32 3.12 4.13
C PHE A 143 7.42 4.64 4.23
N SER A 144 6.31 5.35 4.42
CA SER A 144 6.29 6.80 4.57
C SER A 144 7.03 7.28 5.83
N ASN A 145 7.11 6.44 6.86
CA ASN A 145 7.79 6.73 8.12
C ASN A 145 9.27 6.31 8.13
N GLN A 146 9.78 5.72 7.04
CA GLN A 146 11.19 5.35 6.95
C GLN A 146 12.08 6.59 6.80
N MET A 147 13.35 6.46 7.20
CA MET A 147 14.34 7.53 7.02
C MET A 147 14.66 7.73 5.53
N ASP A 148 15.16 8.91 5.18
CA ASP A 148 15.43 9.29 3.80
C ASP A 148 16.43 8.37 3.09
N ASP A 149 17.43 7.85 3.80
CA ASP A 149 18.42 6.88 3.31
C ASP A 149 17.82 5.49 3.00
N GLN A 150 16.63 5.19 3.52
CA GLN A 150 15.91 3.95 3.23
C GLN A 150 15.02 4.07 1.98
N LEU A 151 14.65 5.29 1.58
CA LEU A 151 13.69 5.51 0.49
C LEU A 151 14.23 5.04 -0.86
N GLU A 152 15.54 5.19 -1.13
CA GLU A 152 16.12 4.67 -2.37
C GLU A 152 15.95 3.14 -2.47
N ARG A 153 16.21 2.41 -1.38
CA ARG A 153 15.99 0.95 -1.32
C ARG A 153 14.53 0.55 -1.50
N ILE A 154 13.60 1.39 -1.04
CA ILE A 154 12.17 1.19 -1.28
C ILE A 154 11.86 1.41 -2.75
N GLY A 155 12.45 2.42 -3.39
CA GLY A 155 12.36 2.62 -4.83
C GLY A 155 12.86 1.41 -5.62
N ASP A 156 14.05 0.91 -5.30
CA ASP A 156 14.62 -0.29 -5.92
C ASP A 156 13.75 -1.53 -5.69
N PHE A 157 13.13 -1.65 -4.51
CA PHE A 157 12.17 -2.73 -4.25
C PHE A 157 10.99 -2.67 -5.23
N PHE A 158 10.37 -1.50 -5.43
CA PHE A 158 9.25 -1.37 -6.36
C PHE A 158 9.70 -1.57 -7.82
N GLU A 159 10.86 -1.07 -8.21
CA GLU A 159 11.40 -1.26 -9.56
C GLU A 159 11.57 -2.75 -9.91
N ASN A 160 11.92 -3.57 -8.94
CA ASN A 160 12.08 -5.01 -9.12
C ASN A 160 10.76 -5.80 -9.07
N GLN A 161 9.61 -5.16 -8.77
CA GLN A 161 8.29 -5.81 -8.62
C GLN A 161 7.42 -5.66 -9.87
N LYS A 162 7.93 -6.07 -11.02
CA LYS A 162 7.28 -5.89 -12.34
C LYS A 162 5.84 -6.43 -12.42
N THR A 163 5.53 -7.49 -11.68
CA THR A 163 4.20 -8.14 -11.69
C THR A 163 3.10 -7.32 -11.00
N ARG A 164 3.46 -6.39 -10.13
CA ARG A 164 2.50 -5.62 -9.31
C ARG A 164 1.99 -4.35 -9.98
N ILE A 165 2.61 -3.92 -11.09
CA ILE A 165 2.36 -2.62 -11.76
C ILE A 165 0.87 -2.34 -12.01
N LYS A 166 0.08 -3.36 -12.37
CA LYS A 166 -1.31 -3.16 -12.85
C LYS A 166 -2.37 -3.12 -11.76
N SER A 167 -2.10 -3.65 -10.58
CA SER A 167 -3.16 -3.89 -9.58
C SER A 167 -2.85 -3.40 -8.17
N ASP A 168 -1.61 -3.04 -7.90
CA ASP A 168 -1.12 -2.60 -6.60
C ASP A 168 -1.16 -1.08 -6.49
N ARG A 169 -1.61 -0.57 -5.33
CA ARG A 169 -1.75 0.86 -5.07
C ARG A 169 -0.88 1.34 -3.90
N THR A 170 0.02 0.52 -3.43
CA THR A 170 0.91 0.86 -2.31
C THR A 170 1.78 2.05 -2.63
N PHE A 171 2.44 2.05 -3.79
CA PHE A 171 3.33 3.15 -4.19
C PHE A 171 2.55 4.44 -4.51
N ASP A 172 1.36 4.32 -5.11
CA ASP A 172 0.46 5.44 -5.37
C ASP A 172 0.06 6.15 -4.06
N MET A 173 -0.32 5.37 -3.03
CA MET A 173 -0.61 5.92 -1.71
C MET A 173 0.63 6.48 -1.01
N LEU A 174 1.78 5.83 -1.14
CA LEU A 174 3.06 6.31 -0.61
C LEU A 174 3.45 7.66 -1.22
N TYR A 175 3.32 7.78 -2.55
CA TYR A 175 3.58 9.05 -3.24
C TYR A 175 2.64 10.15 -2.75
N ASP A 176 1.34 9.86 -2.61
CA ASP A 176 0.37 10.82 -2.09
C ASP A 176 0.65 11.28 -0.64
N MET A 177 1.29 10.42 0.18
CA MET A 177 1.65 10.74 1.57
C MET A 177 2.89 11.65 1.67
N ILE A 178 3.93 11.36 0.87
CA ILE A 178 5.25 12.01 0.98
C ILE A 178 5.84 12.40 -0.39
N PRO A 179 5.11 13.14 -1.26
CA PRO A 179 5.52 13.38 -2.65
C PRO A 179 6.92 13.99 -2.77
N SER A 180 7.22 15.05 -2.04
CA SER A 180 8.53 15.72 -2.12
C SER A 180 9.71 14.83 -1.71
N ARG A 181 9.49 13.88 -0.79
CA ARG A 181 10.53 12.93 -0.39
C ARG A 181 10.71 11.85 -1.46
N ILE A 182 9.64 11.37 -2.08
CA ILE A 182 9.72 10.42 -3.20
C ILE A 182 10.43 11.06 -4.39
N ASP A 183 10.06 12.30 -4.75
CA ASP A 183 10.72 13.03 -5.83
C ASP A 183 12.23 13.16 -5.60
N ARG A 184 12.63 13.49 -4.37
CA ARG A 184 14.02 13.74 -4.02
C ARG A 184 14.87 12.47 -3.87
N TYR A 185 14.32 11.44 -3.21
CA TYR A 185 15.11 10.29 -2.76
C TYR A 185 14.84 9.00 -3.57
N ILE A 186 13.80 8.99 -4.40
CA ILE A 186 13.51 7.87 -5.31
C ILE A 186 13.63 8.32 -6.77
N PHE A 187 12.83 9.29 -7.20
CA PHE A 187 12.77 9.63 -8.61
C PHE A 187 14.03 10.34 -9.11
N LEU A 188 14.57 11.30 -8.37
CA LEU A 188 15.77 12.01 -8.80
C LEU A 188 17.00 11.09 -8.95
N PRO A 189 17.34 10.19 -7.99
CA PRO A 189 18.41 9.23 -8.20
C PRO A 189 18.15 8.27 -9.36
N PHE A 190 16.91 7.78 -9.49
CA PHE A 190 16.50 6.90 -10.58
C PHE A 190 16.67 7.57 -11.95
N LEU A 191 16.15 8.80 -12.12
CA LEU A 191 16.24 9.54 -13.36
C LEU A 191 17.69 9.95 -13.70
N LYS A 192 18.54 10.24 -12.71
CA LYS A 192 19.96 10.48 -12.95
C LYS A 192 20.65 9.25 -13.52
N ARG A 193 20.42 8.07 -12.94
CA ARG A 193 20.96 6.81 -13.48
C ARG A 193 20.51 6.57 -14.92
N LEU A 194 19.23 6.81 -15.24
CA LEU A 194 18.72 6.70 -16.62
C LEU A 194 19.41 7.70 -17.55
N TRP A 195 19.58 8.96 -17.12
CA TRP A 195 20.20 10.00 -17.91
C TRP A 195 21.67 9.69 -18.25
N GLU A 196 22.43 9.14 -17.31
CA GLU A 196 23.82 8.72 -17.53
C GLU A 196 23.95 7.69 -18.66
N HIS A 197 22.95 6.84 -18.87
CA HIS A 197 22.91 5.89 -19.99
C HIS A 197 22.52 6.52 -21.32
N CYS A 198 21.93 7.72 -21.31
CA CYS A 198 21.43 8.39 -22.53
C CYS A 198 22.43 9.37 -23.18
N ASP A 199 23.65 9.50 -22.67
CA ASP A 199 24.66 10.46 -23.15
C ASP A 199 25.19 10.16 -24.56
N SER A 200 24.93 8.99 -25.12
CA SER A 200 25.32 8.58 -26.46
C SER A 200 24.14 7.96 -27.22
N LYS A 201 24.22 7.92 -28.53
CA LYS A 201 23.23 7.26 -29.39
C LYS A 201 23.07 5.77 -29.01
N ASP A 202 24.16 5.09 -28.76
CA ASP A 202 24.15 3.66 -28.41
C ASP A 202 23.58 3.46 -27.01
N GLY A 203 23.93 4.33 -26.05
CA GLY A 203 23.33 4.33 -24.71
C GLY A 203 21.83 4.59 -24.74
N TYR A 204 21.39 5.55 -25.54
CA TYR A 204 19.96 5.82 -25.72
C TYR A 204 19.19 4.63 -26.34
N LEU A 205 19.78 3.95 -27.32
CA LEU A 205 19.19 2.72 -27.88
C LEU A 205 19.14 1.58 -26.86
N THR A 206 20.17 1.44 -26.02
CA THR A 206 20.18 0.49 -24.92
C THR A 206 19.07 0.79 -23.94
N PHE A 207 18.93 2.05 -23.52
CA PHE A 207 17.83 2.51 -22.66
C PHE A 207 16.45 2.18 -23.25
N LEU A 208 16.23 2.46 -24.53
CA LEU A 208 14.96 2.15 -25.18
C LEU A 208 14.67 0.64 -25.20
N ASN A 209 15.68 -0.20 -25.44
CA ASN A 209 15.53 -1.64 -25.45
C ASN A 209 15.26 -2.21 -24.03
N GLU A 210 15.83 -1.59 -23.00
CA GLU A 210 15.56 -1.98 -21.59
C GLU A 210 14.17 -1.54 -21.14
N MET A 211 13.74 -0.35 -21.50
CA MET A 211 12.41 0.18 -21.13
C MET A 211 11.28 -0.48 -21.94
N TYR A 212 11.53 -0.81 -23.21
CA TYR A 212 10.55 -1.35 -24.13
C TYR A 212 11.10 -2.59 -24.85
N PRO A 213 11.38 -3.70 -24.15
CA PRO A 213 11.99 -4.90 -24.74
C PRO A 213 11.08 -5.57 -25.76
N THR A 214 9.77 -5.31 -25.71
CA THR A 214 8.80 -5.86 -26.64
C THR A 214 7.97 -4.73 -27.26
N ILE A 215 8.23 -4.45 -28.53
CA ILE A 215 7.39 -3.57 -29.33
C ILE A 215 6.38 -4.46 -30.04
N PHE A 216 5.14 -4.39 -29.65
CA PHE A 216 4.05 -5.04 -30.39
C PHE A 216 3.67 -4.16 -31.58
N ALA A 217 4.13 -4.52 -32.76
CA ALA A 217 3.58 -4.01 -34.02
C ALA A 217 2.38 -4.90 -34.39
N GLN A 218 1.16 -4.44 -34.15
CA GLN A 218 -0.03 -5.09 -34.67
C GLN A 218 -0.44 -4.37 -35.95
N GLU A 219 -0.72 -5.12 -37.01
CA GLU A 219 -1.41 -4.59 -38.19
C GLU A 219 -2.86 -4.27 -37.80
N GLY A 220 -3.07 -3.07 -37.28
CA GLY A 220 -4.37 -2.56 -36.88
C GLY A 220 -4.82 -1.44 -37.79
N GLY A 221 -6.13 -1.32 -37.96
CA GLY A 221 -6.74 -0.24 -38.73
C GLY A 221 -6.47 1.15 -38.14
N PRO A 222 -6.72 2.21 -38.88
CA PRO A 222 -6.47 3.59 -38.43
C PRO A 222 -7.34 3.91 -37.21
N GLY A 223 -6.71 4.10 -36.04
CA GLY A 223 -7.37 4.55 -34.80
C GLY A 223 -7.04 3.79 -33.54
N GLU A 224 -6.34 2.67 -33.59
CA GLU A 224 -5.91 1.95 -32.38
C GLU A 224 -4.49 2.38 -31.97
N ALA A 225 -4.40 3.17 -30.90
CA ALA A 225 -3.12 3.51 -30.27
C ALA A 225 -2.67 2.35 -29.38
N TYR A 226 -1.50 1.80 -29.67
CA TYR A 226 -0.86 0.81 -28.81
C TYR A 226 -0.10 1.53 -27.71
N GLU A 227 -0.53 1.34 -26.45
CA GLU A 227 0.26 1.73 -25.29
C GLU A 227 1.37 0.69 -25.07
N ASN A 228 2.58 0.99 -25.52
CA ASN A 228 3.76 0.27 -25.07
C ASN A 228 4.01 0.64 -23.61
N VAL A 229 3.69 -0.28 -22.70
CA VAL A 229 3.94 -0.09 -21.26
C VAL A 229 5.42 -0.36 -20.99
N PRO A 230 6.17 0.60 -20.45
CA PRO A 230 7.56 0.37 -20.08
C PRO A 230 7.66 -0.71 -19.01
N GLU A 231 8.70 -1.54 -19.09
CA GLU A 231 8.94 -2.59 -18.10
C GLU A 231 9.42 -2.05 -16.75
N SER A 232 9.93 -0.83 -16.69
CA SER A 232 10.32 -0.15 -15.47
C SER A 232 9.09 0.34 -14.70
N TYR A 233 8.97 -0.08 -13.45
CA TYR A 233 7.88 0.36 -12.58
C TYR A 233 7.91 1.88 -12.33
N LEU A 234 9.08 2.40 -11.90
CA LEU A 234 9.22 3.81 -11.55
C LEU A 234 9.08 4.71 -12.79
N TYR A 235 9.66 4.33 -13.92
CA TYR A 235 9.49 5.09 -15.16
C TYR A 235 8.02 5.14 -15.60
N ASN A 236 7.33 4.00 -15.57
CA ASN A 236 5.91 3.93 -15.89
C ASN A 236 5.06 4.80 -14.94
N PHE A 237 5.39 4.80 -13.64
CA PHE A 237 4.70 5.64 -12.66
C PHE A 237 4.92 7.13 -12.95
N ILE A 238 6.16 7.54 -13.23
CA ILE A 238 6.50 8.95 -13.56
C ILE A 238 5.75 9.41 -14.81
N VAL A 239 5.78 8.62 -15.87
CA VAL A 239 5.19 9.03 -17.16
C VAL A 239 3.67 9.01 -17.12
N ASN A 240 3.05 7.98 -16.55
CA ASN A 240 1.60 7.82 -16.61
C ASN A 240 0.87 8.49 -15.44
N GLU A 241 1.37 8.37 -14.22
CA GLU A 241 0.65 8.90 -13.05
C GLU A 241 0.97 10.37 -12.80
N ILE A 242 2.23 10.79 -12.94
CA ILE A 242 2.62 12.18 -12.68
C ILE A 242 2.24 13.09 -13.83
N ALA A 243 2.48 12.67 -15.07
CA ALA A 243 2.12 13.46 -16.24
C ALA A 243 0.61 13.71 -16.32
N HIS A 244 -0.22 12.73 -15.96
CA HIS A 244 -1.68 12.89 -15.90
C HIS A 244 -2.14 13.85 -14.79
N ARG A 245 -1.43 13.91 -13.66
CA ARG A 245 -1.76 14.84 -12.57
C ARG A 245 -1.49 16.31 -12.94
N HIS A 246 -0.50 16.56 -13.79
CA HIS A 246 -0.16 17.92 -14.25
C HIS A 246 -0.97 18.37 -15.47
N ASN A 247 -1.58 17.46 -16.23
CA ASN A 247 -2.40 17.81 -17.39
C ASN A 247 -3.89 17.99 -17.04
N GLY A 248 -4.27 17.79 -15.78
CA GLY A 248 -5.65 17.92 -15.27
C GLY A 248 -5.92 19.22 -14.52
N GLU A 249 -4.93 20.12 -14.42
CA GLU A 249 -5.05 21.50 -13.96
C GLU A 249 -5.06 22.44 -15.18
#